data_800cee533044f5f7b9be0a3db2642579
#
_entry.id   800cee533044f5f7b9be0a3db2642579
#
_cell.length_a   1.000
_cell.length_b   1.000
_cell.length_c   1.000
_cell.angle_alpha   90.00
_cell.angle_beta   90.00
_cell.angle_gamma   90.00
#
_symmetry.space_group_name_H-M   'P 1'
#
loop_
_entity.id
_entity.type
_entity.pdbx_description
1 polymer ?
#
loop_
_entity_poly.entity_id
_entity_poly.type
_entity_poly.pdbx_seq_one_letter_code
_entity_poly.pdbx_strand_id
1 'polypeptide(L)'
;MMLQETIRPSADLRNHYNEISRQCRENNEAVIITVIGRGDTVSMAYEEYKRLKARVELLELLVEAEDDVKNGRVAPIEDTFDELRNLLIG
;
A
#
# COMPACT_ATOMS: atom_id res chain seq x y z
N MET A 1 5.49 -2.02 8.18
CA MET A 1 4.89 -3.34 7.92
C MET A 1 5.29 -3.83 6.54
N MET A 2 5.91 -4.99 6.46
CA MET A 2 6.29 -5.54 5.15
C MET A 2 5.13 -6.34 4.58
N LEU A 3 4.77 -6.02 3.34
CA LEU A 3 3.77 -6.77 2.60
C LEU A 3 4.45 -8.01 2.03
N GLN A 4 3.91 -9.19 2.34
CA GLN A 4 4.40 -10.43 1.75
C GLN A 4 3.91 -10.56 0.32
N GLU A 5 4.76 -11.08 -0.54
CA GLU A 5 4.45 -11.24 -1.95
C GLU A 5 4.55 -12.70 -2.37
N THR A 6 3.58 -13.13 -3.16
CA THR A 6 3.55 -14.47 -3.75
C THR A 6 3.31 -14.31 -5.25
N ILE A 7 3.91 -15.18 -6.05
CA ILE A 7 3.79 -15.14 -7.49
C ILE A 7 2.93 -16.29 -7.97
N ARG A 8 1.93 -16.00 -8.79
CA ARG A 8 1.08 -17.01 -9.42
C ARG A 8 0.85 -16.68 -10.91
N PRO A 9 0.74 -17.69 -11.77
CA PRO A 9 0.42 -17.45 -13.18
C PRO A 9 -1.02 -17.00 -13.36
N SER A 10 -1.32 -16.32 -14.47
CA SER A 10 -2.65 -15.81 -14.76
C SER A 10 -3.73 -16.90 -14.84
N ALA A 11 -3.36 -18.13 -15.19
CA ALA A 11 -4.28 -19.26 -15.19
C ALA A 11 -4.86 -19.52 -13.80
N ASP A 12 -4.09 -19.30 -12.73
CA ASP A 12 -4.56 -19.47 -11.37
C ASP A 12 -5.63 -18.43 -11.00
N LEU A 13 -5.54 -17.24 -11.53
CA LEU A 13 -6.56 -16.22 -11.30
C LEU A 13 -7.92 -16.67 -11.85
N ARG A 14 -7.91 -17.37 -12.99
CA ARG A 14 -9.13 -17.91 -13.59
C ARG A 14 -9.63 -19.16 -12.87
N ASN A 15 -8.72 -20.09 -12.58
CA ASN A 15 -9.08 -21.43 -12.12
C ASN A 15 -9.07 -21.57 -10.60
N HIS A 16 -8.31 -20.74 -9.90
CA HIS A 16 -8.10 -20.83 -8.45
C HIS A 16 -8.32 -19.49 -7.76
N TYR A 17 -9.28 -18.70 -8.24
CA TYR A 17 -9.56 -17.38 -7.68
C TYR A 17 -9.86 -17.43 -6.19
N ASN A 18 -10.63 -18.43 -5.74
CA ASN A 18 -11.00 -18.54 -4.32
C ASN A 18 -9.77 -18.74 -3.42
N GLU A 19 -8.78 -19.48 -3.89
CA GLU A 19 -7.52 -19.67 -3.17
C GLU A 19 -6.73 -18.38 -3.09
N ILE A 20 -6.63 -17.65 -4.21
CA ILE A 20 -5.95 -16.37 -4.26
C ILE A 20 -6.62 -15.36 -3.33
N SER A 21 -7.94 -15.27 -3.40
CA SER A 21 -8.72 -14.37 -2.54
C SER A 21 -8.49 -14.67 -1.06
N ARG A 22 -8.53 -15.95 -0.69
CA ARG A 22 -8.29 -16.36 0.70
C ARG A 22 -6.88 -16.03 1.14
N GLN A 23 -5.89 -16.30 0.30
CA GLN A 23 -4.49 -16.01 0.57
C GLN A 23 -4.27 -14.52 0.83
N CYS A 24 -4.87 -13.66 0.00
CA CYS A 24 -4.79 -12.22 0.18
C CYS A 24 -5.44 -11.75 1.48
N ARG A 25 -6.62 -12.30 1.81
CA ARG A 25 -7.38 -11.86 2.99
C ARG A 25 -6.83 -12.39 4.31
N GLU A 26 -6.45 -13.66 4.34
CA GLU A 26 -6.04 -14.31 5.58
C GLU A 26 -4.58 -14.02 5.92
N ASN A 27 -3.71 -13.97 4.92
CA ASN A 27 -2.27 -13.83 5.13
C ASN A 27 -1.75 -12.42 4.87
N ASN A 28 -2.61 -11.48 4.47
CA ASN A 28 -2.22 -10.12 4.09
C ASN A 28 -1.14 -10.13 3.01
N GLU A 29 -1.27 -11.03 2.05
CA GLU A 29 -0.32 -11.17 0.95
C GLU A 29 -0.78 -10.39 -0.28
N ALA A 30 0.18 -9.85 -1.01
CA ALA A 30 -0.03 -9.40 -2.38
C ALA A 30 0.34 -10.54 -3.31
N VAL A 31 -0.58 -10.94 -4.18
CA VAL A 31 -0.33 -12.00 -5.14
C VAL A 31 -0.03 -11.37 -6.50
N ILE A 32 1.20 -11.54 -6.96
CA ILE A 32 1.63 -11.02 -8.26
C ILE A 32 1.18 -12.00 -9.33
N ILE A 33 0.32 -11.54 -10.22
CA ILE A 33 -0.18 -12.35 -11.32
C ILE A 33 0.74 -12.14 -12.50
N THR A 34 1.27 -13.24 -13.05
CA THR A 34 2.21 -13.19 -14.14
C THR A 34 1.59 -13.68 -15.45
N VAL A 35 2.04 -13.09 -16.54
CA VAL A 35 1.73 -13.53 -17.89
C VAL A 35 3.07 -13.75 -18.58
N ILE A 36 3.28 -15.00 -19.06
CA ILE A 36 4.53 -15.40 -19.71
C ILE A 36 5.75 -15.03 -18.84
N GLY A 37 5.67 -15.36 -17.54
CA GLY A 37 6.76 -15.14 -16.60
C GLY A 37 7.00 -13.68 -16.19
N ARG A 38 6.16 -12.75 -16.62
CA ARG A 38 6.29 -11.33 -16.27
C ARG A 38 5.14 -10.89 -15.38
N GLY A 39 5.44 -10.07 -14.40
CA GLY A 39 4.41 -9.46 -13.56
C GLY A 39 3.47 -8.60 -14.40
N ASP A 40 2.17 -8.88 -14.31
CA ASP A 40 1.13 -8.20 -15.07
C ASP A 40 0.22 -7.39 -14.15
N THR A 41 -0.35 -8.04 -13.15
CA THR A 41 -1.23 -7.40 -12.17
C THR A 41 -0.91 -7.89 -10.77
N VAL A 42 -1.47 -7.21 -9.78
CA VAL A 42 -1.33 -7.60 -8.37
C VAL A 42 -2.72 -7.74 -7.77
N SER A 43 -2.95 -8.86 -7.06
CA SER A 43 -4.17 -9.08 -6.31
C SER A 43 -3.88 -8.94 -4.83
N MET A 44 -4.70 -8.17 -4.13
CA MET A 44 -4.59 -8.01 -2.68
C MET A 44 -5.97 -7.80 -2.08
N ALA A 45 -6.09 -7.99 -0.76
CA ALA A 45 -7.32 -7.73 -0.07
C ALA A 45 -7.68 -6.24 -0.19
N TYR A 46 -8.98 -5.96 -0.37
CA TYR A 46 -9.45 -4.59 -0.53
C TYR A 46 -9.09 -3.70 0.67
N GLU A 47 -9.20 -4.25 1.88
CA GLU A 47 -8.82 -3.50 3.08
C GLU A 47 -7.34 -3.16 3.11
N GLU A 48 -6.49 -4.07 2.63
CA GLU A 48 -5.06 -3.84 2.56
C GLU A 48 -4.71 -2.79 1.50
N TYR A 49 -5.41 -2.81 0.38
CA TYR A 49 -5.26 -1.78 -0.65
C TYR A 49 -5.63 -0.40 -0.12
N LYS A 50 -6.76 -0.29 0.60
CA LYS A 50 -7.19 0.98 1.19
C LYS A 50 -6.15 1.52 2.18
N ARG A 51 -5.59 0.63 2.99
CA ARG A 51 -4.56 1.00 3.97
C ARG A 51 -3.29 1.49 3.28
N LEU A 52 -2.85 0.79 2.25
CA LEU A 52 -1.67 1.17 1.47
C LEU A 52 -1.88 2.53 0.79
N LYS A 53 -3.05 2.72 0.19
CA LYS A 53 -3.41 3.99 -0.45
C LYS A 53 -3.40 5.15 0.54
N ALA A 54 -3.97 4.95 1.72
CA ALA A 54 -3.98 5.97 2.76
C ALA A 54 -2.56 6.33 3.21
N ARG A 55 -1.68 5.35 3.32
CA ARG A 55 -0.27 5.60 3.67
C ARG A 55 0.44 6.44 2.62
N VAL A 56 0.22 6.12 1.35
CA VAL A 56 0.82 6.88 0.25
C VAL A 56 0.34 8.33 0.27
N GLU A 57 -0.96 8.54 0.46
CA GLU A 57 -1.53 9.88 0.55
C GLU A 57 -0.99 10.67 1.73
N LEU A 58 -0.81 10.03 2.89
CA LEU A 58 -0.20 10.67 4.06
C LEU A 58 1.26 11.05 3.81
N LEU A 59 2.02 10.18 3.16
CA LEU A 59 3.41 10.47 2.82
C LEU A 59 3.52 11.65 1.85
N GLU A 60 2.62 11.74 0.88
CA GLU A 60 2.56 12.88 -0.03
C GLU A 60 2.26 14.18 0.70
N LEU A 61 1.34 14.16 1.68
CA LEU A 61 1.06 15.32 2.51
C LEU A 61 2.28 15.75 3.33
N LEU A 62 3.04 14.80 3.86
CA LEU A 62 4.26 15.10 4.60
C LEU A 62 5.32 15.78 3.73
N VAL A 63 5.48 15.31 2.50
CA VAL A 63 6.41 15.92 1.55
C VAL A 63 5.98 17.35 1.21
N GLU A 64 4.70 17.58 0.96
CA GLU A 64 4.16 18.94 0.71
C GLU A 64 4.37 19.85 1.91
N ALA A 65 4.16 19.36 3.13
CA ALA A 65 4.38 20.13 4.34
C ALA A 65 5.85 20.53 4.50
N GLU A 66 6.79 19.65 4.18
CA GLU A 66 8.21 19.99 4.17
C GLU A 66 8.55 21.06 3.15
N ASP A 67 7.99 20.96 1.95
CA ASP A 67 8.19 21.96 0.90
C ASP A 67 7.64 23.32 1.33
N ASP A 68 6.48 23.35 1.97
CA ASP A 68 5.87 24.57 2.48
C ASP A 68 6.76 25.24 3.53
N VAL A 69 7.41 24.45 4.39
CA VAL A 69 8.38 24.98 5.36
C VAL A 69 9.58 25.58 4.68
N LYS A 70 10.15 24.87 3.73
CA LYS A 70 11.32 25.33 2.97
C LYS A 70 11.05 26.62 2.21
N ASN A 71 9.82 26.81 1.78
CA ASN A 71 9.38 28.00 1.04
C ASN A 71 8.88 29.13 1.96
N GLY A 72 9.04 29.00 3.27
CA GLY A 72 8.63 30.02 4.23
C GLY A 72 7.15 30.09 4.50
N ARG A 73 6.39 29.12 4.10
CA ARG A 73 4.97 28.99 4.43
C ARG A 73 4.86 28.32 5.77
N VAL A 74 4.58 29.10 6.78
CA VAL A 74 4.56 28.61 8.15
C VAL A 74 3.21 28.03 8.49
N ALA A 75 3.14 26.71 8.62
CA ALA A 75 2.11 26.06 9.42
C ALA A 75 2.77 25.51 10.68
N PRO A 76 2.05 25.32 11.79
CA PRO A 76 2.60 24.65 12.97
C PRO A 76 2.82 23.18 12.67
N ILE A 77 3.98 22.90 12.13
CA ILE A 77 4.27 21.62 11.48
C ILE A 77 4.63 20.53 12.46
N GLU A 78 5.21 20.87 13.60
CA GLU A 78 5.63 19.87 14.57
C GLU A 78 4.47 19.03 15.07
N ASP A 79 3.34 19.63 15.41
CA ASP A 79 2.16 18.90 15.84
C ASP A 79 1.56 18.05 14.71
N THR A 80 1.55 18.59 13.50
CA THR A 80 1.05 17.88 12.30
C THR A 80 1.93 16.68 11.97
N PHE A 81 3.25 16.82 12.07
CA PHE A 81 4.18 15.71 11.84
C PHE A 81 3.99 14.60 12.85
N ASP A 82 3.80 14.93 14.11
CA ASP A 82 3.61 13.93 15.15
C ASP A 82 2.30 13.15 14.94
N GLU A 83 1.23 13.84 14.59
CA GLU A 83 -0.05 13.19 14.27
C GLU A 83 0.07 12.26 13.08
N LEU A 84 0.69 12.71 12.00
CA LEU A 84 0.87 11.91 10.80
C LEU A 84 1.78 10.72 11.04
N ARG A 85 2.84 10.91 11.82
CA ARG A 85 3.74 9.83 12.19
C ARG A 85 3.02 8.75 12.99
N ASN A 86 2.17 9.14 13.94
CA ASN A 86 1.39 8.21 14.73
C ASN A 86 0.41 7.41 13.86
N LEU A 87 -0.18 8.04 12.85
CA LEU A 87 -1.05 7.36 11.88
C LEU A 87 -0.30 6.36 11.02
N LEU A 88 0.96 6.66 10.67
CA LEU A 88 1.79 5.77 9.85
C LEU A 88 2.35 4.58 10.64
N ILE A 89 2.64 4.79 11.92
CA ILE A 89 3.26 3.78 12.78
C ILE A 89 2.22 2.98 13.56
N GLY A 90 1.10 3.59 13.85
CA GLY A 90 0.02 3.02 14.67
C GLY A 90 -0.68 1.80 14.13
#